data_9b338f3cc3808f7f01ade0b384f8c31a
#
_entry.id   9b338f3cc3808f7f01ade0b384f8c31a
#
_cell.length_a   1.000
_cell.length_b   1.000
_cell.length_c   1.000
_cell.angle_alpha   90.00
_cell.angle_beta   90.00
_cell.angle_gamma   90.00
#
_symmetry.space_group_name_H-M   'P 1'
#
loop_
_entity.id
_entity.type
_entity.pdbx_description
1 polymer ?
#
loop_
_entity_poly.entity_id
_entity_poly.type
_entity_poly.pdbx_seq_one_letter_code
_entity_poly.pdbx_strand_id
1 'polypeptide(L)'
;MKYIKWFGCFAMVTLATCLTTTAQQPQEGAQKGKYLIILQAGKEGHEGMARAVHALLYTEELLKHGHQVVLVFDGAGTEWIHEWSNPATQDKLAPRYRELQKQKVTEIVCDFCAGAFQVKKDLQDRKVSLTSEFEGHPSIAKWADLGY
;
A
#
# COMPACT_ATOMS: atom_id res chain seq x y z
N MET A 1 -33.94 -25.30 -82.57
CA MET A 1 -32.97 -25.65 -81.52
C MET A 1 -32.55 -24.34 -80.82
N LYS A 2 -33.04 -24.12 -79.61
CA LYS A 2 -32.80 -22.85 -78.84
C LYS A 2 -31.81 -23.15 -77.75
N TYR A 3 -30.65 -22.48 -77.76
CA TYR A 3 -29.65 -22.55 -76.70
C TYR A 3 -29.97 -21.53 -75.61
N ILE A 4 -30.27 -22.02 -74.46
CA ILE A 4 -30.43 -21.20 -73.28
C ILE A 4 -29.04 -21.00 -72.62
N LYS A 5 -28.53 -19.74 -72.55
CA LYS A 5 -27.33 -19.37 -71.84
C LYS A 5 -27.68 -19.13 -70.39
N TRP A 6 -27.13 -19.92 -69.48
CA TRP A 6 -27.17 -19.68 -68.04
C TRP A 6 -26.07 -18.69 -67.68
N PHE A 7 -26.47 -17.52 -67.19
CA PHE A 7 -25.57 -16.60 -66.53
C PHE A 7 -25.55 -16.93 -65.04
N GLY A 8 -24.43 -17.50 -64.58
CA GLY A 8 -24.16 -17.69 -63.12
C GLY A 8 -23.77 -16.37 -62.49
N CYS A 9 -24.63 -15.90 -61.62
CA CYS A 9 -24.32 -14.72 -60.77
C CYS A 9 -23.53 -15.19 -59.56
N PHE A 10 -22.21 -14.97 -59.58
CA PHE A 10 -21.37 -15.19 -58.41
C PHE A 10 -21.55 -14.01 -57.43
N ALA A 11 -22.32 -14.22 -56.36
CA ALA A 11 -22.40 -13.26 -55.25
C ALA A 11 -21.16 -13.40 -54.40
N MET A 12 -20.28 -12.42 -54.49
CA MET A 12 -19.10 -12.27 -53.61
C MET A 12 -19.55 -11.74 -52.25
N VAL A 13 -19.64 -12.65 -51.26
CA VAL A 13 -19.90 -12.26 -49.85
C VAL A 13 -18.60 -11.77 -49.25
N THR A 14 -18.42 -10.47 -49.17
CA THR A 14 -17.33 -9.86 -48.43
C THR A 14 -17.65 -9.89 -46.91
N LEU A 15 -16.97 -10.78 -46.17
CA LEU A 15 -17.00 -10.80 -44.71
C LEU A 15 -16.24 -9.58 -44.21
N ALA A 16 -16.95 -8.54 -43.83
CA ALA A 16 -16.36 -7.42 -43.07
C ALA A 16 -16.12 -7.85 -41.62
N THR A 17 -14.89 -8.23 -41.29
CA THR A 17 -14.47 -8.42 -39.88
C THR A 17 -14.43 -7.08 -39.19
N CYS A 18 -15.46 -6.78 -38.41
CA CYS A 18 -15.49 -5.62 -37.53
C CYS A 18 -14.55 -5.90 -36.38
N LEU A 19 -13.32 -5.36 -36.43
CA LEU A 19 -12.39 -5.31 -35.31
C LEU A 19 -12.97 -4.32 -34.29
N THR A 20 -13.72 -4.82 -33.31
CA THR A 20 -14.12 -4.05 -32.15
C THR A 20 -12.89 -3.83 -31.30
N THR A 21 -12.22 -2.70 -31.49
CA THR A 21 -11.24 -2.18 -30.53
C THR A 21 -12.02 -1.82 -29.27
N THR A 22 -11.97 -2.69 -28.25
CA THR A 22 -12.42 -2.35 -26.91
C THR A 22 -11.50 -1.26 -26.39
N ALA A 23 -11.88 0.00 -26.62
CA ALA A 23 -11.31 1.11 -25.91
C ALA A 23 -11.60 0.85 -24.42
N GLN A 24 -10.53 0.62 -23.66
CA GLN A 24 -10.59 0.50 -22.20
C GLN A 24 -11.10 1.84 -21.69
N GLN A 25 -12.38 1.89 -21.27
CA GLN A 25 -12.94 3.09 -20.65
C GLN A 25 -12.07 3.45 -19.46
N PRO A 26 -11.73 4.73 -19.26
CA PRO A 26 -11.13 5.18 -18.01
C PRO A 26 -12.05 4.72 -16.88
N GLN A 27 -11.52 3.99 -15.90
CA GLN A 27 -12.29 3.63 -14.71
C GLN A 27 -12.66 4.93 -13.99
N GLU A 28 -13.83 5.45 -14.28
CA GLU A 28 -14.41 6.58 -13.55
C GLU A 28 -14.53 6.19 -12.09
N GLY A 29 -13.73 6.87 -11.24
CA GLY A 29 -13.95 6.91 -9.81
C GLY A 29 -13.75 5.61 -9.06
N ALA A 30 -12.55 5.00 -9.11
CA ALA A 30 -12.20 3.97 -8.10
C ALA A 30 -12.50 4.52 -6.71
N GLN A 31 -13.44 3.87 -6.00
CA GLN A 31 -13.86 4.25 -4.66
C GLN A 31 -12.63 4.34 -3.75
N LYS A 32 -12.47 5.48 -3.06
CA LYS A 32 -11.35 5.66 -2.15
C LYS A 32 -11.54 4.77 -0.92
N GLY A 33 -10.59 3.89 -0.68
CA GLY A 33 -10.60 2.97 0.45
C GLY A 33 -9.80 3.50 1.64
N LYS A 34 -9.91 2.77 2.75
CA LYS A 34 -9.13 2.96 3.97
C LYS A 34 -8.30 1.70 4.22
N TYR A 35 -7.03 1.87 4.54
CA TYR A 35 -6.09 0.75 4.65
C TYR A 35 -5.25 0.88 5.91
N LEU A 36 -5.18 -0.20 6.66
CA LEU A 36 -4.29 -0.36 7.79
C LEU A 36 -3.09 -1.22 7.36
N ILE A 37 -1.92 -0.63 7.26
CA ILE A 37 -0.66 -1.32 6.95
C ILE A 37 0.06 -1.57 8.26
N ILE A 38 0.24 -2.85 8.63
CA ILE A 38 0.89 -3.22 9.90
C ILE A 38 2.24 -3.85 9.62
N LEU A 39 3.31 -3.17 10.03
CA LEU A 39 4.68 -3.68 9.97
C LEU A 39 5.02 -4.32 11.31
N GLN A 40 5.06 -5.66 11.35
CA GLN A 40 5.41 -6.43 12.54
C GLN A 40 6.81 -7.07 12.47
N ALA A 41 7.38 -7.17 11.28
CA ALA A 41 8.71 -7.75 11.10
C ALA A 41 9.80 -6.79 11.56
N GLY A 42 10.78 -7.31 12.27
CA GLY A 42 11.98 -6.58 12.71
C GLY A 42 13.04 -6.44 11.63
N LYS A 43 14.22 -6.00 12.06
CA LYS A 43 15.36 -5.73 11.17
C LYS A 43 16.18 -6.97 10.83
N GLU A 44 15.83 -8.13 11.36
CA GLU A 44 16.58 -9.36 11.18
C GLU A 44 16.39 -9.95 9.77
N GLY A 45 17.49 -10.13 9.08
CA GLY A 45 17.58 -10.85 7.80
C GLY A 45 16.91 -10.13 6.62
N HIS A 46 16.96 -10.80 5.47
CA HIS A 46 16.42 -10.27 4.23
C HIS A 46 14.89 -10.16 4.23
N GLU A 47 14.21 -11.05 4.94
CA GLU A 47 12.74 -11.06 4.99
C GLU A 47 12.21 -9.85 5.76
N GLY A 48 12.79 -9.51 6.91
CA GLY A 48 12.43 -8.32 7.66
C GLY A 48 12.59 -7.05 6.82
N MET A 49 13.73 -6.93 6.13
CA MET A 49 13.98 -5.83 5.20
C MET A 49 12.95 -5.79 4.07
N ALA A 50 12.63 -6.92 3.44
CA ALA A 50 11.64 -6.97 2.36
C ALA A 50 10.25 -6.52 2.84
N ARG A 51 9.82 -6.97 4.02
CA ARG A 51 8.54 -6.57 4.63
C ARG A 51 8.50 -5.07 4.94
N ALA A 52 9.59 -4.51 5.44
CA ALA A 52 9.71 -3.07 5.69
C ALA A 52 9.64 -2.25 4.39
N VAL A 53 10.34 -2.69 3.35
CA VAL A 53 10.27 -2.08 2.01
C VAL A 53 8.82 -2.09 1.51
N HIS A 54 8.14 -3.23 1.58
CA HIS A 54 6.77 -3.36 1.08
C HIS A 54 5.77 -2.53 1.90
N ALA A 55 5.93 -2.45 3.23
CA ALA A 55 5.08 -1.59 4.05
C ALA A 55 5.16 -0.12 3.61
N LEU A 56 6.36 0.39 3.33
CA LEU A 56 6.54 1.75 2.84
C LEU A 56 6.02 1.92 1.39
N LEU A 57 6.29 0.95 0.50
CA LEU A 57 5.84 0.98 -0.91
C LEU A 57 4.33 0.98 -1.02
N TYR A 58 3.65 0.08 -0.30
CA TYR A 58 2.17 0.00 -0.32
C TYR A 58 1.54 1.25 0.28
N THR A 59 2.10 1.77 1.36
CA THR A 59 1.64 3.04 1.94
C THR A 59 1.76 4.16 0.93
N GLU A 60 2.90 4.30 0.27
CA GLU A 60 3.14 5.34 -0.75
C GLU A 60 2.19 5.21 -1.95
N GLU A 61 2.03 4.00 -2.48
CA GLU A 61 1.15 3.72 -3.61
C GLU A 61 -0.32 4.07 -3.29
N LEU A 62 -0.81 3.60 -2.15
CA LEU A 62 -2.18 3.87 -1.71
C LEU A 62 -2.43 5.36 -1.51
N LEU A 63 -1.49 6.09 -0.91
CA LEU A 63 -1.59 7.55 -0.76
C LEU A 63 -1.60 8.27 -2.11
N LYS A 64 -0.75 7.87 -3.07
CA LYS A 64 -0.74 8.43 -4.44
C LYS A 64 -2.06 8.21 -5.16
N HIS A 65 -2.72 7.10 -4.89
CA HIS A 65 -4.05 6.80 -5.43
C HIS A 65 -5.18 7.47 -4.64
N GLY A 66 -4.86 8.26 -3.61
CA GLY A 66 -5.79 9.05 -2.82
C GLY A 66 -6.60 8.23 -1.81
N HIS A 67 -6.12 7.07 -1.43
CA HIS A 67 -6.68 6.29 -0.32
C HIS A 67 -6.23 6.86 1.02
N GLN A 68 -6.98 6.54 2.08
CA GLN A 68 -6.58 6.83 3.45
C GLN A 68 -5.74 5.67 3.97
N VAL A 69 -4.59 5.96 4.57
CA VAL A 69 -3.68 4.93 5.07
C VAL A 69 -3.25 5.24 6.49
N VAL A 70 -3.27 4.22 7.32
CA VAL A 70 -2.65 4.22 8.64
C VAL A 70 -1.49 3.22 8.60
N LEU A 71 -0.29 3.67 8.94
CA LEU A 71 0.90 2.84 9.04
C LEU A 71 1.17 2.52 10.51
N VAL A 72 1.12 1.24 10.85
CA VAL A 72 1.30 0.75 12.22
C VAL A 72 2.66 0.06 12.35
N PHE A 73 3.44 0.48 13.34
CA PHE A 73 4.67 -0.18 13.76
C PHE A 73 4.37 -1.00 15.02
N ASP A 74 4.28 -2.31 14.86
CA ASP A 74 3.92 -3.24 15.92
C ASP A 74 4.97 -4.35 16.06
N GLY A 75 5.00 -5.06 17.17
CA GLY A 75 6.01 -6.09 17.40
C GLY A 75 7.44 -5.58 17.16
N ALA A 76 8.26 -6.39 16.51
CA ALA A 76 9.61 -6.02 16.10
C ALA A 76 9.65 -4.89 15.05
N GLY A 77 8.52 -4.55 14.44
CA GLY A 77 8.39 -3.40 13.53
C GLY A 77 8.73 -2.06 14.21
N THR A 78 8.67 -1.99 15.56
CA THR A 78 9.09 -0.82 16.34
C THR A 78 10.59 -0.51 16.20
N GLU A 79 11.42 -1.49 15.85
CA GLU A 79 12.85 -1.28 15.55
C GLU A 79 13.06 -0.45 14.28
N TRP A 80 12.16 -0.54 13.30
CA TRP A 80 12.24 0.27 12.08
C TRP A 80 11.95 1.74 12.36
N ILE A 81 10.86 2.04 13.08
CA ILE A 81 10.57 3.44 13.42
C ILE A 81 11.64 4.02 14.35
N HIS A 82 12.21 3.23 15.24
CA HIS A 82 13.36 3.62 16.04
C HIS A 82 14.54 4.02 15.16
N GLU A 83 14.88 3.22 14.16
CA GLU A 83 15.96 3.51 13.21
C GLU A 83 15.64 4.76 12.39
N TRP A 84 14.47 4.81 11.75
CA TRP A 84 14.13 5.86 10.78
C TRP A 84 13.84 7.21 11.41
N SER A 85 13.38 7.23 12.67
CA SER A 85 13.20 8.48 13.44
C SER A 85 14.52 9.08 13.91
N ASN A 86 15.62 8.32 13.86
CA ASN A 86 16.93 8.85 14.18
C ASN A 86 17.43 9.77 13.06
N PRO A 87 17.69 11.08 13.34
CA PRO A 87 18.17 12.01 12.31
C PRO A 87 19.55 11.64 11.75
N ALA A 88 20.35 10.89 12.52
CA ALA A 88 21.69 10.45 12.13
C ALA A 88 21.72 9.10 11.41
N THR A 89 20.57 8.46 11.20
CA THR A 89 20.51 7.14 10.55
C THR A 89 21.07 7.16 9.13
N GLN A 90 21.77 6.09 8.78
CA GLN A 90 22.24 5.80 7.43
C GLN A 90 21.43 4.71 6.74
N ASP A 91 20.30 4.32 7.33
CA ASP A 91 19.40 3.33 6.75
C ASP A 91 18.82 3.81 5.41
N LYS A 92 18.88 2.92 4.40
CA LYS A 92 18.49 3.25 3.02
C LYS A 92 17.00 3.52 2.84
N LEU A 93 16.16 3.05 3.77
CA LEU A 93 14.71 3.27 3.74
C LEU A 93 14.29 4.55 4.46
N ALA A 94 15.13 5.11 5.32
CA ALA A 94 14.81 6.32 6.07
C ALA A 94 14.40 7.53 5.18
N PRO A 95 15.00 7.78 4.01
CA PRO A 95 14.54 8.85 3.12
C PRO A 95 13.09 8.65 2.64
N ARG A 96 12.70 7.40 2.31
CA ARG A 96 11.33 7.07 1.89
C ARG A 96 10.34 7.26 3.04
N TYR A 97 10.69 6.80 4.24
CA TYR A 97 9.88 7.02 5.43
C TYR A 97 9.66 8.52 5.70
N ARG A 98 10.72 9.34 5.65
CA ARG A 98 10.61 10.79 5.84
C ARG A 98 9.72 11.47 4.79
N GLU A 99 9.66 10.93 3.58
CA GLU A 99 8.75 11.45 2.55
C GLU A 99 7.28 11.14 2.88
N LEU A 100 6.98 9.97 3.44
CA LEU A 100 5.64 9.65 3.95
C LEU A 100 5.22 10.57 5.10
N GLN A 101 6.16 10.90 6.01
CA GLN A 101 5.89 11.87 7.08
C GLN A 101 5.54 13.26 6.54
N LYS A 102 6.19 13.73 5.48
CA LYS A 102 5.83 15.00 4.82
C LYS A 102 4.43 14.96 4.22
N GLN A 103 3.98 13.81 3.75
CA GLN A 103 2.62 13.58 3.26
C GLN A 103 1.60 13.44 4.40
N LYS A 104 2.05 13.56 5.67
CA LYS A 104 1.22 13.47 6.88
C LYS A 104 0.47 12.14 6.99
N VAL A 105 1.12 11.04 6.63
CA VAL A 105 0.57 9.71 6.89
C VAL A 105 0.28 9.56 8.38
N THR A 106 -0.84 8.93 8.72
CA THR A 106 -1.15 8.61 10.12
C THR A 106 -0.27 7.45 10.56
N GLU A 107 0.55 7.69 11.59
CA GLU A 107 1.46 6.70 12.16
C GLU A 107 0.97 6.27 13.53
N ILE A 108 1.04 4.98 13.78
CA ILE A 108 0.74 4.35 15.07
C ILE A 108 1.94 3.52 15.48
N VAL A 109 2.44 3.74 16.68
CA VAL A 109 3.58 2.99 17.24
C VAL A 109 3.15 2.32 18.52
N CYS A 110 3.26 1.01 18.59
CA CYS A 110 2.88 0.20 19.73
C CYS A 110 3.75 0.51 20.95
N ASP A 111 3.12 0.99 22.02
CA ASP A 111 3.82 1.33 23.27
C ASP A 111 4.42 0.11 23.95
N PHE A 112 3.63 -0.97 24.09
CA PHE A 112 4.10 -2.23 24.68
C PHE A 112 5.29 -2.81 23.91
N CYS A 113 5.17 -2.87 22.58
CA CYS A 113 6.22 -3.42 21.74
C CYS A 113 7.49 -2.56 21.76
N ALA A 114 7.35 -1.24 21.78
CA ALA A 114 8.50 -0.35 21.93
C ALA A 114 9.27 -0.63 23.24
N GLY A 115 8.55 -0.97 24.32
CA GLY A 115 9.15 -1.41 25.58
C GLY A 115 9.83 -2.79 25.46
N ALA A 116 9.13 -3.76 24.88
CA ALA A 116 9.62 -5.13 24.73
C ALA A 116 10.89 -5.21 23.86
N PHE A 117 10.96 -4.39 22.82
CA PHE A 117 12.12 -4.28 21.93
C PHE A 117 13.13 -3.21 22.37
N GLN A 118 12.98 -2.66 23.59
CA GLN A 118 13.92 -1.75 24.25
C GLN A 118 14.21 -0.44 23.49
N VAL A 119 13.28 0.00 22.65
CA VAL A 119 13.40 1.24 21.86
C VAL A 119 12.54 2.40 22.39
N LYS A 120 11.71 2.13 23.40
CA LYS A 120 10.72 3.07 23.93
C LYS A 120 11.32 4.41 24.36
N LYS A 121 12.40 4.37 25.14
CA LYS A 121 13.03 5.58 25.66
C LYS A 121 13.51 6.49 24.51
N ASP A 122 14.21 5.93 23.56
CA ASP A 122 14.74 6.69 22.42
C ASP A 122 13.64 7.29 21.55
N LEU A 123 12.55 6.54 21.34
CA LEU A 123 11.38 7.04 20.62
C LEU A 123 10.74 8.23 21.36
N GLN A 124 10.58 8.13 22.67
CA GLN A 124 10.06 9.23 23.49
C GLN A 124 10.96 10.47 23.47
N ASP A 125 12.27 10.29 23.60
CA ASP A 125 13.26 11.37 23.52
C ASP A 125 13.19 12.10 22.16
N ARG A 126 12.86 11.36 21.08
CA ARG A 126 12.62 11.90 19.72
C ARG A 126 11.19 12.40 19.49
N LYS A 127 10.35 12.40 20.53
CA LYS A 127 8.95 12.84 20.47
C LYS A 127 8.07 12.02 19.51
N VAL A 128 8.41 10.78 19.30
CA VAL A 128 7.54 9.82 18.60
C VAL A 128 6.38 9.46 19.53
N SER A 129 5.15 9.64 19.07
CA SER A 129 3.96 9.29 19.84
C SER A 129 3.80 7.78 19.94
N LEU A 130 3.64 7.26 21.15
CA LEU A 130 3.38 5.84 21.39
C LEU A 130 1.89 5.64 21.71
N THR A 131 1.33 4.52 21.25
CA THR A 131 -0.09 4.20 21.39
C THR A 131 -0.31 3.00 22.29
N SER A 132 -1.16 3.17 23.31
CA SER A 132 -1.52 2.18 24.31
C SER A 132 -3.03 2.24 24.56
N GLU A 133 -3.82 1.50 23.77
CA GLU A 133 -5.29 1.58 23.76
C GLU A 133 -5.93 0.28 24.23
N PHE A 134 -5.33 -0.87 23.92
CA PHE A 134 -5.82 -2.19 24.29
C PHE A 134 -4.67 -3.04 24.85
N GLU A 135 -4.68 -3.30 26.15
CA GLU A 135 -3.64 -4.07 26.86
C GLU A 135 -2.20 -3.60 26.57
N GLY A 136 -2.01 -2.30 26.39
CA GLY A 136 -0.70 -1.71 26.07
C GLY A 136 -0.41 -1.62 24.55
N HIS A 137 -1.27 -2.14 23.70
CA HIS A 137 -1.16 -2.14 22.25
C HIS A 137 -2.12 -1.15 21.58
N PRO A 138 -1.94 -0.83 20.29
CA PRO A 138 -2.94 -0.14 19.49
C PRO A 138 -4.24 -0.96 19.40
N SER A 139 -5.39 -0.30 19.40
CA SER A 139 -6.69 -0.97 19.22
C SER A 139 -6.97 -1.17 17.73
N ILE A 140 -6.88 -2.41 17.26
CA ILE A 140 -7.25 -2.77 15.89
C ILE A 140 -8.76 -2.63 15.67
N ALA A 141 -9.58 -2.97 16.68
CA ALA A 141 -11.03 -2.82 16.62
C ALA A 141 -11.43 -1.36 16.32
N LYS A 142 -10.79 -0.38 16.97
CA LYS A 142 -11.01 1.04 16.69
C LYS A 142 -10.84 1.39 15.21
N TRP A 143 -9.82 0.85 14.56
CA TRP A 143 -9.56 1.12 13.14
C TRP A 143 -10.54 0.36 12.23
N ALA A 144 -10.91 -0.88 12.58
CA ALA A 144 -11.96 -1.63 11.89
C ALA A 144 -13.31 -0.91 11.95
N ASP A 145 -13.70 -0.37 13.13
CA ASP A 145 -14.94 0.42 13.29
C ASP A 145 -14.92 1.72 12.46
N LEU A 146 -13.74 2.27 12.20
CA LEU A 146 -13.54 3.43 11.32
C LEU A 146 -13.48 3.03 9.83
N GLY A 147 -13.57 1.75 9.50
CA GLY A 147 -13.60 1.22 8.13
C GLY A 147 -12.23 1.00 7.48
N TYR A 148 -11.15 0.85 8.26
CA TYR A 148 -9.81 0.50 7.80
C TYR A 148 -9.63 -1.00 7.64
#